data_edb50d0a20c9c891f14a4b6d0dae6070
#
_entry.id   edb50d0a20c9c891f14a4b6d0dae6070
#
_cell.length_a   1.000
_cell.length_b   1.000
_cell.length_c   1.000
_cell.angle_alpha   90.00
_cell.angle_beta   90.00
_cell.angle_gamma   90.00
#
_symmetry.space_group_name_H-M   'P 1'
#
loop_
_entity.id
_entity.type
_entity.pdbx_description
1 polymer ?
#
loop_
_entity_poly.entity_id
_entity_poly.type
_entity_poly.pdbx_seq_one_letter_code
_entity_poly.pdbx_strand_id
1 'polypeptide(L)'
;MQQLVKARKNGATKADKTRARLIEVTKRLIQEHGSDRITLRSIAASARMKAGSIYYHFNSKDEIIRTVLESGVGGARKSVLQAIDDAGPDSSPLLRLRAALGAHLEYTIQEHFSSRLKAVRRLPKRLRDHHMKQEREYAAIFAGLLQEAQKKGMLRSGFNLSVVRMLSMGALTWVAEWYDPNGPMTPDDIADELMRILSGGLVKQPNKP
;
A
#
# COMPACT_ATOMS: atom_id res chain seq x y z
N MET A 1 14.10 -41.55 -10.20
CA MET A 1 13.64 -40.56 -9.24
C MET A 1 13.90 -39.15 -9.75
N GLN A 2 13.37 -38.81 -10.97
CA GLN A 2 13.58 -37.56 -11.70
C GLN A 2 12.28 -37.10 -12.38
N GLN A 3 11.17 -36.98 -11.64
CA GLN A 3 9.86 -36.59 -12.21
C GLN A 3 9.01 -35.82 -11.23
N LEU A 4 9.49 -34.77 -10.56
CA LEU A 4 8.64 -33.92 -9.71
C LEU A 4 9.14 -32.47 -9.57
N VAL A 5 9.65 -31.83 -10.64
CA VAL A 5 9.81 -30.36 -10.65
C VAL A 5 9.50 -29.86 -12.06
N LYS A 6 8.27 -30.00 -12.51
CA LYS A 6 7.68 -29.12 -13.53
C LYS A 6 6.77 -28.14 -12.80
N ALA A 7 7.34 -27.13 -12.12
CA ALA A 7 6.61 -25.98 -11.64
C ALA A 7 6.00 -25.26 -12.84
N ARG A 8 4.68 -25.26 -12.89
CA ARG A 8 3.84 -24.65 -13.91
C ARG A 8 4.18 -23.17 -14.08
N LYS A 9 4.88 -22.81 -15.15
CA LYS A 9 4.79 -21.49 -15.78
C LYS A 9 3.41 -21.40 -16.45
N ASN A 10 2.35 -21.29 -15.69
CA ASN A 10 1.05 -20.92 -16.24
C ASN A 10 1.05 -19.40 -16.46
N GLY A 11 1.28 -18.97 -17.68
CA GLY A 11 0.98 -17.61 -18.11
C GLY A 11 -0.48 -17.28 -17.79
N ALA A 12 -0.76 -16.05 -17.34
CA ALA A 12 -2.10 -15.59 -16.99
C ALA A 12 -3.11 -15.93 -18.10
N THR A 13 -4.20 -16.57 -17.75
CA THR A 13 -5.27 -16.96 -18.69
C THR A 13 -5.95 -15.72 -19.27
N LYS A 14 -6.69 -15.89 -20.38
CA LYS A 14 -7.53 -14.81 -20.94
C LYS A 14 -8.53 -14.28 -19.90
N ALA A 15 -9.05 -15.15 -19.05
CA ALA A 15 -9.96 -14.78 -17.95
C ALA A 15 -9.26 -13.92 -16.89
N ASP A 16 -8.02 -14.29 -16.50
CA ASP A 16 -7.21 -13.53 -15.54
C ASP A 16 -6.88 -12.13 -16.07
N LYS A 17 -6.48 -12.04 -17.35
CA LYS A 17 -6.21 -10.76 -18.01
C LYS A 17 -7.44 -9.86 -18.05
N THR A 18 -8.59 -10.45 -18.33
CA THR A 18 -9.87 -9.72 -18.35
C THR A 18 -10.26 -9.25 -16.95
N ARG A 19 -10.09 -10.11 -15.94
CA ARG A 19 -10.36 -9.78 -14.55
C ARG A 19 -9.44 -8.64 -14.05
N ALA A 20 -8.15 -8.70 -14.35
CA ALA A 20 -7.20 -7.63 -14.03
C ALA A 20 -7.60 -6.30 -14.71
N ARG A 21 -7.98 -6.33 -15.98
CA ARG A 21 -8.45 -5.14 -16.70
C ARG A 21 -9.70 -4.53 -16.06
N LEU A 22 -10.67 -5.35 -15.63
CA LEU A 22 -11.86 -4.89 -14.94
C LEU A 22 -11.52 -4.20 -13.61
N ILE A 23 -10.54 -4.73 -12.86
CA ILE A 23 -10.04 -4.13 -11.62
C ILE A 23 -9.44 -2.75 -11.90
N GLU A 24 -8.55 -2.62 -12.90
CA GLU A 24 -7.92 -1.34 -13.25
C GLU A 24 -8.93 -0.29 -13.74
N VAL A 25 -9.88 -0.69 -14.58
CA VAL A 25 -10.96 0.20 -15.01
C VAL A 25 -11.83 0.66 -13.83
N THR A 26 -12.14 -0.26 -12.91
CA THR A 26 -12.92 0.07 -11.71
C THR A 26 -12.18 1.02 -10.79
N LYS A 27 -10.87 0.81 -10.60
CA LYS A 27 -10.00 1.69 -9.83
C LYS A 27 -10.05 3.12 -10.37
N ARG A 28 -9.87 3.31 -11.69
CA ARG A 28 -9.96 4.61 -12.34
C ARG A 28 -11.33 5.26 -12.16
N LEU A 29 -12.42 4.52 -12.40
CA LEU A 29 -13.77 5.05 -12.24
C LEU A 29 -14.11 5.45 -10.80
N ILE A 30 -13.56 4.73 -9.79
CA ILE A 30 -13.69 5.12 -8.39
C ILE A 30 -12.96 6.43 -8.12
N GLN A 31 -11.78 6.64 -8.70
CA GLN A 31 -11.01 7.87 -8.56
C GLN A 31 -11.73 9.06 -9.19
N GLU A 32 -12.28 8.89 -10.39
CA GLU A 32 -12.95 9.96 -11.16
C GLU A 32 -14.33 10.32 -10.61
N HIS A 33 -15.12 9.32 -10.22
CA HIS A 33 -16.55 9.51 -9.96
C HIS A 33 -16.99 9.13 -8.54
N GLY A 34 -16.15 8.43 -7.79
CA GLY A 34 -16.50 7.84 -6.50
C GLY A 34 -17.20 6.49 -6.63
N SER A 35 -17.11 5.69 -5.57
CA SER A 35 -17.65 4.32 -5.55
C SER A 35 -19.18 4.24 -5.61
N ASP A 36 -19.87 5.27 -5.20
CA ASP A 36 -21.34 5.37 -5.19
C ASP A 36 -21.93 5.53 -6.60
N ARG A 37 -21.23 6.23 -7.48
CA ARG A 37 -21.71 6.56 -8.84
C ARG A 37 -21.42 5.52 -9.91
N ILE A 38 -20.59 4.51 -9.63
CA ILE A 38 -20.28 3.45 -10.59
C ILE A 38 -21.27 2.29 -10.51
N THR A 39 -21.45 1.59 -11.63
CA THR A 39 -22.27 0.36 -11.75
C THR A 39 -21.50 -0.70 -12.51
N LEU A 40 -21.89 -1.98 -12.38
CA LEU A 40 -21.27 -3.05 -13.19
C LEU A 40 -21.43 -2.77 -14.69
N ARG A 41 -22.53 -2.14 -15.12
CA ARG A 41 -22.74 -1.75 -16.52
C ARG A 41 -21.76 -0.67 -16.97
N SER A 42 -21.54 0.37 -16.15
CA SER A 42 -20.57 1.44 -16.48
C SER A 42 -19.14 0.90 -16.50
N ILE A 43 -18.80 -0.02 -15.60
CA ILE A 43 -17.50 -0.70 -15.58
C ILE A 43 -17.30 -1.54 -16.85
N ALA A 44 -18.28 -2.35 -17.24
CA ALA A 44 -18.21 -3.16 -18.46
C ALA A 44 -18.07 -2.27 -19.72
N ALA A 45 -18.86 -1.20 -19.82
CA ALA A 45 -18.77 -0.24 -20.93
C ALA A 45 -17.37 0.40 -21.01
N SER A 46 -16.82 0.89 -19.90
CA SER A 46 -15.47 1.46 -19.84
C SER A 46 -14.37 0.42 -20.13
N ALA A 47 -14.64 -0.86 -19.82
CA ALA A 47 -13.76 -1.97 -20.20
C ALA A 47 -14.00 -2.44 -21.66
N ARG A 48 -14.84 -1.79 -22.45
CA ARG A 48 -15.24 -2.19 -23.81
C ARG A 48 -15.73 -3.64 -23.87
N MET A 49 -16.59 -4.02 -22.91
CA MET A 49 -17.17 -5.36 -22.81
C MET A 49 -18.69 -5.28 -22.86
N LYS A 50 -19.33 -6.38 -23.34
CA LYS A 50 -20.79 -6.52 -23.20
C LYS A 50 -21.19 -6.56 -21.73
N ALA A 51 -22.25 -5.84 -21.35
CA ALA A 51 -22.71 -5.72 -19.96
C ALA A 51 -22.93 -7.09 -19.27
N GLY A 52 -23.42 -8.09 -19.98
CA GLY A 52 -23.60 -9.44 -19.44
C GLY A 52 -22.29 -10.18 -19.14
N SER A 53 -21.20 -9.86 -19.84
CA SER A 53 -19.92 -10.56 -19.68
C SER A 53 -19.22 -10.25 -18.37
N ILE A 54 -19.53 -9.13 -17.71
CA ILE A 54 -18.92 -8.80 -16.42
C ILE A 54 -19.34 -9.78 -15.32
N TYR A 55 -20.52 -10.34 -15.39
CA TYR A 55 -21.05 -11.28 -14.39
C TYR A 55 -20.32 -12.64 -14.38
N TYR A 56 -19.55 -12.98 -15.42
CA TYR A 56 -18.62 -14.13 -15.39
C TYR A 56 -17.40 -13.89 -14.50
N HIS A 57 -17.09 -12.62 -14.16
CA HIS A 57 -15.90 -12.24 -13.40
C HIS A 57 -16.25 -11.71 -12.01
N PHE A 58 -17.42 -11.05 -11.86
CA PHE A 58 -17.84 -10.42 -10.60
C PHE A 58 -19.36 -10.51 -10.45
N ASN A 59 -19.82 -11.06 -9.32
CA ASN A 59 -21.25 -11.25 -9.04
C ASN A 59 -21.93 -9.96 -8.59
N SER A 60 -21.17 -8.99 -8.08
CA SER A 60 -21.72 -7.72 -7.58
C SER A 60 -20.72 -6.57 -7.69
N LYS A 61 -21.26 -5.34 -7.63
CA LYS A 61 -20.46 -4.12 -7.50
C LYS A 61 -19.56 -4.15 -6.25
N ASP A 62 -20.10 -4.62 -5.14
CA ASP A 62 -19.37 -4.70 -3.88
C ASP A 62 -18.18 -5.65 -3.97
N GLU A 63 -18.33 -6.76 -4.71
CA GLU A 63 -17.25 -7.72 -4.92
C GLU A 63 -16.08 -7.10 -5.69
N ILE A 64 -16.35 -6.39 -6.80
CA ILE A 64 -15.27 -5.77 -7.57
C ILE A 64 -14.62 -4.62 -6.80
N ILE A 65 -15.39 -3.79 -6.07
CA ILE A 65 -14.84 -2.73 -5.22
C ILE A 65 -13.95 -3.33 -4.14
N ARG A 66 -14.40 -4.39 -3.45
CA ARG A 66 -13.58 -5.10 -2.46
C ARG A 66 -12.28 -5.59 -3.08
N THR A 67 -12.33 -6.22 -4.25
CA THR A 67 -11.14 -6.71 -4.96
C THR A 67 -10.17 -5.57 -5.30
N VAL A 68 -10.67 -4.40 -5.72
CA VAL A 68 -9.83 -3.21 -5.97
C VAL A 68 -9.12 -2.76 -4.70
N LEU A 69 -9.83 -2.70 -3.57
CA LEU A 69 -9.25 -2.30 -2.30
C LEU A 69 -8.20 -3.30 -1.81
N GLU A 70 -8.52 -4.60 -1.88
CA GLU A 70 -7.62 -5.70 -1.50
C GLU A 70 -6.34 -5.69 -2.35
N SER A 71 -6.46 -5.50 -3.67
CA SER A 71 -5.31 -5.48 -4.57
C SER A 71 -4.36 -4.32 -4.23
N GLY A 72 -4.91 -3.18 -3.82
CA GLY A 72 -4.13 -2.02 -3.44
C GLY A 72 -3.34 -2.20 -2.15
N VAL A 73 -4.00 -2.66 -1.08
CA VAL A 73 -3.30 -2.94 0.19
C VAL A 73 -2.32 -4.10 0.01
N GLY A 74 -2.72 -5.13 -0.75
CA GLY A 74 -1.87 -6.27 -1.06
C GLY A 74 -0.62 -5.89 -1.85
N GLY A 75 -0.74 -4.98 -2.82
CA GLY A 75 0.39 -4.44 -3.59
C GLY A 75 1.36 -3.65 -2.71
N ALA A 76 0.84 -2.72 -1.90
CA ALA A 76 1.65 -1.97 -0.94
C ALA A 76 2.39 -2.90 0.04
N ARG A 77 1.67 -3.87 0.59
CA ARG A 77 2.26 -4.86 1.50
C ARG A 77 3.39 -5.65 0.84
N LYS A 78 3.18 -6.12 -0.40
CA LYS A 78 4.20 -6.87 -1.14
C LYS A 78 5.44 -6.02 -1.37
N SER A 79 5.29 -4.78 -1.84
CA SER A 79 6.40 -3.86 -2.07
C SER A 79 7.20 -3.59 -0.79
N VAL A 80 6.51 -3.31 0.32
CA VAL A 80 7.14 -3.04 1.62
C VAL A 80 7.87 -4.27 2.17
N LEU A 81 7.27 -5.46 2.11
CA LEU A 81 7.92 -6.68 2.58
C LEU A 81 9.15 -7.02 1.75
N GLN A 82 9.09 -6.82 0.43
CA GLN A 82 10.24 -7.01 -0.45
C GLN A 82 11.38 -6.05 -0.08
N ALA A 83 11.09 -4.76 0.12
CA ALA A 83 12.11 -3.79 0.51
C ALA A 83 12.74 -4.10 1.89
N ILE A 84 11.96 -4.65 2.82
CA ILE A 84 12.49 -5.12 4.12
C ILE A 84 13.42 -6.31 3.93
N ASP A 85 13.05 -7.26 3.06
CA ASP A 85 13.86 -8.45 2.75
C ASP A 85 15.17 -8.06 2.04
N ASP A 86 15.08 -7.18 1.06
CA ASP A 86 16.23 -6.65 0.30
C ASP A 86 17.22 -5.88 1.20
N ALA A 87 16.72 -5.23 2.25
CA ALA A 87 17.58 -4.59 3.26
C ALA A 87 18.41 -5.60 4.05
N GLY A 88 18.06 -6.87 4.03
CA GLY A 88 18.76 -7.99 4.65
C GLY A 88 18.30 -8.28 6.09
N PRO A 89 18.34 -9.56 6.51
CA PRO A 89 17.86 -9.99 7.82
C PRO A 89 18.69 -9.44 8.98
N ASP A 90 19.99 -9.20 8.74
CA ASP A 90 20.94 -8.71 9.76
C ASP A 90 20.97 -7.17 9.84
N SER A 91 20.22 -6.48 9.00
CA SER A 91 20.15 -5.02 9.02
C SER A 91 19.43 -4.50 10.27
N SER A 92 19.77 -3.29 10.69
CA SER A 92 19.14 -2.68 11.85
C SER A 92 17.65 -2.46 11.63
N PRO A 93 16.81 -2.52 12.70
CA PRO A 93 15.38 -2.21 12.58
C PRO A 93 15.10 -0.84 11.96
N LEU A 94 15.98 0.14 12.19
CA LEU A 94 15.83 1.49 11.62
C LEU A 94 16.13 1.50 10.12
N LEU A 95 17.10 0.73 9.65
CA LEU A 95 17.38 0.59 8.21
C LEU A 95 16.21 -0.10 7.50
N ARG A 96 15.68 -1.18 8.08
CA ARG A 96 14.46 -1.85 7.56
C ARG A 96 13.23 -0.94 7.59
N LEU A 97 13.10 -0.11 8.63
CA LEU A 97 12.03 0.90 8.70
C LEU A 97 12.16 1.93 7.57
N ARG A 98 13.37 2.43 7.32
CA ARG A 98 13.65 3.34 6.19
C ARG A 98 13.26 2.70 4.86
N ALA A 99 13.68 1.47 4.60
CA ALA A 99 13.33 0.74 3.38
C ALA A 99 11.81 0.56 3.24
N ALA A 100 11.13 0.20 4.33
CA ALA A 100 9.68 0.07 4.38
C ALA A 100 8.94 1.38 4.08
N LEU A 101 9.40 2.51 4.64
CA LEU A 101 8.81 3.84 4.42
C LEU A 101 9.05 4.31 2.98
N GLY A 102 10.23 4.07 2.41
CA GLY A 102 10.54 4.38 1.01
C GLY A 102 9.62 3.61 0.04
N ALA A 103 9.52 2.29 0.21
CA ALA A 103 8.64 1.46 -0.61
C ALA A 103 7.15 1.81 -0.44
N HIS A 104 6.72 2.19 0.77
CA HIS A 104 5.36 2.71 1.00
C HIS A 104 5.12 4.01 0.24
N LEU A 105 6.06 4.95 0.29
CA LEU A 105 5.96 6.23 -0.41
C LEU A 105 5.91 6.03 -1.92
N GLU A 106 6.83 5.26 -2.48
CA GLU A 106 6.87 4.98 -3.91
C GLU A 106 5.55 4.37 -4.40
N TYR A 107 5.05 3.35 -3.70
CA TYR A 107 3.76 2.74 -4.01
C TYR A 107 2.60 3.74 -3.90
N THR A 108 2.63 4.62 -2.90
CA THR A 108 1.61 5.64 -2.66
C THR A 108 1.54 6.65 -3.80
N ILE A 109 2.69 7.08 -4.31
CA ILE A 109 2.79 7.98 -5.47
C ILE A 109 2.27 7.29 -6.73
N GLN A 110 2.76 6.09 -7.05
CA GLN A 110 2.37 5.34 -8.24
C GLN A 110 0.88 5.04 -8.29
N GLU A 111 0.27 4.75 -7.15
CA GLU A 111 -1.13 4.35 -7.03
C GLU A 111 -2.10 5.50 -6.78
N HIS A 112 -1.65 6.75 -6.69
CA HIS A 112 -2.47 7.92 -6.35
C HIS A 112 -3.35 7.68 -5.12
N PHE A 113 -2.73 7.21 -4.04
CA PHE A 113 -3.39 6.68 -2.85
C PHE A 113 -4.31 7.67 -2.13
N SER A 114 -4.05 8.95 -2.23
CA SER A 114 -4.85 10.01 -1.58
C SER A 114 -6.30 10.05 -2.05
N SER A 115 -6.55 9.78 -3.33
CA SER A 115 -7.90 9.70 -3.88
C SER A 115 -8.68 8.49 -3.32
N ARG A 116 -7.96 7.43 -2.89
CA ARG A 116 -8.54 6.25 -2.23
C ARG A 116 -9.12 6.56 -0.85
N LEU A 117 -8.44 7.37 -0.04
CA LEU A 117 -8.94 7.73 1.30
C LEU A 117 -10.31 8.42 1.23
N LYS A 118 -10.51 9.30 0.24
CA LYS A 118 -11.80 9.96 0.00
C LYS A 118 -12.87 8.95 -0.41
N ALA A 119 -12.50 7.96 -1.23
CA ALA A 119 -13.42 6.90 -1.68
C ALA A 119 -13.82 5.95 -0.55
N VAL A 120 -12.88 5.55 0.31
CA VAL A 120 -13.14 4.62 1.43
C VAL A 120 -14.19 5.17 2.41
N ARG A 121 -14.20 6.49 2.68
CA ARG A 121 -15.20 7.11 3.56
C ARG A 121 -16.64 6.96 3.07
N ARG A 122 -16.85 6.82 1.77
CA ARG A 122 -18.17 6.66 1.11
C ARG A 122 -18.58 5.20 0.92
N LEU A 123 -17.74 4.25 1.32
CA LEU A 123 -18.06 2.83 1.20
C LEU A 123 -19.16 2.40 2.16
N PRO A 124 -19.99 1.41 1.79
CA PRO A 124 -20.85 0.70 2.73
C PRO A 124 -20.04 0.19 3.93
N LYS A 125 -20.66 0.21 5.13
CA LYS A 125 -19.98 -0.14 6.39
C LYS A 125 -19.22 -1.47 6.29
N ARG A 126 -19.82 -2.52 5.70
CA ARG A 126 -19.20 -3.84 5.54
C ARG A 126 -17.89 -3.80 4.76
N LEU A 127 -17.85 -3.08 3.64
CA LEU A 127 -16.64 -2.95 2.81
C LEU A 127 -15.59 -2.10 3.52
N ARG A 128 -16.01 -1.05 4.19
CA ARG A 128 -15.12 -0.20 4.99
C ARG A 128 -14.48 -0.96 6.14
N ASP A 129 -15.26 -1.73 6.91
CA ASP A 129 -14.74 -2.50 8.04
C ASP A 129 -13.74 -3.56 7.57
N HIS A 130 -14.01 -4.23 6.45
CA HIS A 130 -13.09 -5.18 5.83
C HIS A 130 -11.77 -4.50 5.40
N HIS A 131 -11.86 -3.38 4.69
CA HIS A 131 -10.70 -2.61 4.27
C HIS A 131 -9.86 -2.12 5.47
N MET A 132 -10.53 -1.58 6.51
CA MET A 132 -9.85 -1.14 7.73
C MET A 132 -9.13 -2.26 8.49
N LYS A 133 -9.61 -3.50 8.37
CA LYS A 133 -8.88 -4.67 8.92
C LYS A 133 -7.56 -4.88 8.17
N GLN A 134 -7.59 -4.86 6.85
CA GLN A 134 -6.39 -5.02 6.02
C GLN A 134 -5.38 -3.89 6.23
N GLU A 135 -5.86 -2.64 6.35
CA GLU A 135 -5.02 -1.50 6.67
C GLU A 135 -4.33 -1.65 8.04
N ARG A 136 -5.04 -2.17 9.05
CA ARG A 136 -4.43 -2.46 10.36
C ARG A 136 -3.34 -3.53 10.27
N GLU A 137 -3.59 -4.60 9.51
CA GLU A 137 -2.60 -5.67 9.29
C GLU A 137 -1.37 -5.15 8.55
N TYR A 138 -1.57 -4.28 7.55
CA TYR A 138 -0.49 -3.61 6.85
C TYR A 138 0.31 -2.67 7.78
N ALA A 139 -0.38 -1.85 8.53
CA ALA A 139 0.24 -0.93 9.49
C ALA A 139 1.02 -1.64 10.62
N ALA A 140 0.67 -2.90 10.93
CA ALA A 140 1.37 -3.70 11.92
C ALA A 140 2.82 -4.02 11.52
N ILE A 141 3.16 -4.02 10.22
CA ILE A 141 4.54 -4.20 9.74
C ILE A 141 5.42 -3.07 10.30
N PHE A 142 5.02 -1.83 10.14
CA PHE A 142 5.75 -0.66 10.63
C PHE A 142 5.80 -0.61 12.16
N ALA A 143 4.68 -0.98 12.82
CA ALA A 143 4.62 -1.08 14.27
C ALA A 143 5.64 -2.09 14.81
N GLY A 144 5.78 -3.24 14.14
CA GLY A 144 6.76 -4.28 14.50
C GLY A 144 8.20 -3.76 14.43
N LEU A 145 8.56 -3.05 13.37
CA LEU A 145 9.90 -2.47 13.20
C LEU A 145 10.22 -1.43 14.27
N LEU A 146 9.27 -0.55 14.60
CA LEU A 146 9.43 0.42 15.68
C LEU A 146 9.56 -0.25 17.04
N GLN A 147 8.76 -1.27 17.33
CA GLN A 147 8.85 -2.05 18.58
C GLN A 147 10.18 -2.79 18.70
N GLU A 148 10.69 -3.36 17.61
CA GLU A 148 12.00 -4.00 17.59
C GLU A 148 13.12 -2.99 17.87
N ALA A 149 13.08 -1.82 17.22
CA ALA A 149 14.03 -0.74 17.50
C ALA A 149 13.98 -0.29 18.97
N GLN A 150 12.79 -0.21 19.56
CA GLN A 150 12.62 0.12 20.98
C GLN A 150 13.21 -0.96 21.89
N LYS A 151 12.93 -2.24 21.63
CA LYS A 151 13.50 -3.37 22.39
C LYS A 151 15.01 -3.41 22.34
N LYS A 152 15.61 -3.02 21.21
CA LYS A 152 17.08 -2.91 21.04
C LYS A 152 17.65 -1.62 21.67
N GLY A 153 16.83 -0.83 22.35
CA GLY A 153 17.26 0.39 23.01
C GLY A 153 17.68 1.53 22.07
N MET A 154 17.32 1.45 20.79
CA MET A 154 17.69 2.44 19.76
C MET A 154 16.85 3.71 19.83
N LEU A 155 15.65 3.63 20.42
CA LEU A 155 14.72 4.75 20.53
C LEU A 155 14.75 5.39 21.91
N ARG A 156 14.52 6.69 21.98
CA ARG A 156 14.31 7.42 23.24
C ARG A 156 13.02 6.94 23.90
N SER A 157 12.98 6.95 25.23
CA SER A 157 11.77 6.69 26.00
C SER A 157 10.77 7.86 25.90
N GLY A 158 9.50 7.60 26.24
CA GLY A 158 8.47 8.64 26.32
C GLY A 158 7.67 8.87 25.04
N PHE A 159 8.03 8.23 23.91
CA PHE A 159 7.25 8.34 22.68
C PHE A 159 6.16 7.27 22.59
N ASN A 160 4.97 7.68 22.16
CA ASN A 160 3.91 6.77 21.76
C ASN A 160 4.19 6.29 20.32
N LEU A 161 4.70 5.06 20.17
CA LEU A 161 5.08 4.51 18.86
C LEU A 161 3.90 4.39 17.88
N SER A 162 2.67 4.22 18.39
CA SER A 162 1.48 4.22 17.51
C SER A 162 1.24 5.60 16.90
N VAL A 163 1.45 6.67 17.68
CA VAL A 163 1.34 8.05 17.17
C VAL A 163 2.47 8.34 16.18
N VAL A 164 3.72 7.96 16.50
CA VAL A 164 4.88 8.12 15.59
C VAL A 164 4.58 7.44 14.26
N ARG A 165 4.14 6.20 14.28
CA ARG A 165 3.75 5.47 13.06
C ARG A 165 2.65 6.18 12.27
N MET A 166 1.57 6.60 12.94
CA MET A 166 0.45 7.27 12.25
C MET A 166 0.86 8.60 11.62
N LEU A 167 1.68 9.39 12.30
CA LEU A 167 2.21 10.64 11.76
C LEU A 167 3.13 10.39 10.56
N SER A 168 4.04 9.41 10.65
CA SER A 168 4.95 9.07 9.56
C SER A 168 4.21 8.59 8.31
N MET A 169 3.30 7.63 8.47
CA MET A 169 2.53 7.11 7.34
C MET A 169 1.56 8.15 6.77
N GLY A 170 0.97 9.00 7.63
CA GLY A 170 0.11 10.10 7.20
C GLY A 170 0.88 11.15 6.39
N ALA A 171 2.08 11.51 6.83
CA ALA A 171 2.95 12.43 6.10
C ALA A 171 3.29 11.87 4.70
N LEU A 172 3.73 10.61 4.61
CA LEU A 172 4.04 9.96 3.33
C LEU A 172 2.82 9.82 2.42
N THR A 173 1.63 9.54 2.99
CA THR A 173 0.39 9.50 2.20
C THR A 173 0.06 10.87 1.60
N TRP A 174 0.33 11.95 2.34
CA TRP A 174 0.10 13.31 1.88
C TRP A 174 1.07 13.74 0.77
N VAL A 175 2.25 13.13 0.65
CA VAL A 175 3.21 13.39 -0.43
C VAL A 175 2.56 13.22 -1.81
N ALA A 176 1.69 12.22 -1.99
CA ALA A 176 1.01 11.98 -3.26
C ALA A 176 0.12 13.16 -3.76
N GLU A 177 -0.21 14.14 -2.89
CA GLU A 177 -0.99 15.32 -3.27
C GLU A 177 -0.12 16.45 -3.86
N TRP A 178 1.17 16.50 -3.52
CA TRP A 178 2.06 17.61 -3.91
C TRP A 178 3.33 17.16 -4.62
N TYR A 179 3.62 15.88 -4.69
CA TYR A 179 4.82 15.37 -5.35
C TYR A 179 4.80 15.66 -6.86
N ASP A 180 5.86 16.30 -7.33
CA ASP A 180 6.11 16.52 -8.77
C ASP A 180 7.22 15.53 -9.22
N PRO A 181 6.92 14.57 -10.11
CA PRO A 181 7.93 13.64 -10.62
C PRO A 181 9.03 14.32 -11.48
N ASN A 182 8.81 15.56 -11.93
CA ASN A 182 9.80 16.37 -12.63
C ASN A 182 10.57 17.33 -11.70
N GLY A 183 10.22 17.31 -10.40
CA GLY A 183 10.87 18.13 -9.39
C GLY A 183 12.27 17.61 -9.01
N PRO A 184 12.99 18.37 -8.16
CA PRO A 184 14.37 18.03 -7.81
C PRO A 184 14.50 16.87 -6.80
N MET A 185 13.42 16.43 -6.16
CA MET A 185 13.44 15.38 -5.11
C MET A 185 12.86 14.07 -5.63
N THR A 186 13.59 12.99 -5.41
CA THR A 186 13.10 11.62 -5.62
C THR A 186 12.25 11.15 -4.43
N PRO A 187 11.43 10.09 -4.58
CA PRO A 187 10.76 9.46 -3.44
C PRO A 187 11.73 9.01 -2.33
N ASP A 188 12.92 8.56 -2.71
CA ASP A 188 13.97 8.17 -1.76
C ASP A 188 14.49 9.37 -0.96
N ASP A 189 14.72 10.51 -1.58
CA ASP A 189 15.13 11.74 -0.89
C ASP A 189 14.10 12.16 0.16
N ILE A 190 12.81 12.04 -0.17
CA ILE A 190 11.71 12.36 0.76
C ILE A 190 11.67 11.36 1.93
N ALA A 191 11.88 10.08 1.65
CA ALA A 191 11.93 9.06 2.69
C ALA A 191 13.15 9.26 3.62
N ASP A 192 14.30 9.65 3.08
CA ASP A 192 15.50 9.98 3.84
C ASP A 192 15.30 11.22 4.70
N GLU A 193 14.61 12.25 4.19
CA GLU A 193 14.30 13.44 4.97
C GLU A 193 13.36 13.11 6.15
N LEU A 194 12.33 12.29 5.91
CA LEU A 194 11.49 11.81 7.00
C LEU A 194 12.30 11.03 8.05
N MET A 195 13.19 10.12 7.62
CA MET A 195 14.05 9.39 8.56
C MET A 195 15.01 10.31 9.31
N ARG A 196 15.50 11.39 8.71
CA ARG A 196 16.33 12.40 9.36
C ARG A 196 15.55 13.13 10.47
N ILE A 197 14.31 13.51 10.19
CA ILE A 197 13.41 14.12 11.18
C ILE A 197 13.14 13.15 12.34
N LEU A 198 12.79 11.90 12.03
CA LEU A 198 12.54 10.88 13.04
C LEU A 198 13.82 10.60 13.87
N SER A 199 14.97 10.51 13.23
CA SER A 199 16.25 10.25 13.92
C SER A 199 16.65 11.42 14.83
N GLY A 200 16.39 12.66 14.42
CA GLY A 200 16.66 13.84 15.26
C GLY A 200 15.83 13.88 16.55
N GLY A 201 14.56 13.44 16.48
CA GLY A 201 13.66 13.43 17.61
C GLY A 201 13.61 12.11 18.38
N LEU A 202 13.50 11.00 17.67
CA LEU A 202 13.14 9.68 18.21
C LEU A 202 14.34 8.80 18.58
N VAL A 203 15.42 8.86 17.79
CA VAL A 203 16.58 7.98 17.97
C VAL A 203 17.51 8.53 19.05
N LYS A 204 18.03 7.64 19.92
CA LYS A 204 19.08 8.01 20.86
C LYS A 204 20.32 8.44 20.10
N GLN A 205 20.79 9.65 20.38
CA GLN A 205 22.11 10.06 19.92
C GLN A 205 23.16 9.27 20.69
N PRO A 206 24.24 8.79 20.05
CA PRO A 206 25.38 8.27 20.79
C PRO A 206 25.88 9.39 21.71
N ASN A 207 26.15 9.05 22.98
CA ASN A 207 26.75 10.02 23.89
C ASN A 207 27.98 10.61 23.19
N LYS A 208 27.99 11.92 22.94
CA LYS A 208 29.24 12.60 22.57
C LYS A 208 30.18 12.45 23.75
N PRO A 209 31.45 12.03 23.50
CA PRO A 209 32.47 11.94 24.52
C PRO A 209 32.74 13.30 25.20
#